data_3a130b559410ab6781f6492d85a66f88
#
_entry.id   3a130b559410ab6781f6492d85a66f88
#
_cell.length_a   1.000
_cell.length_b   1.000
_cell.length_c   1.000
_cell.angle_alpha   90.00
_cell.angle_beta   90.00
_cell.angle_gamma   90.00
#
_symmetry.space_group_name_H-M   'P 1'
#
loop_
_entity.id
_entity.type
_entity.pdbx_description
1 polymer ?
#
loop_
_entity_poly.entity_id
_entity_poly.type
_entity_poly.pdbx_seq_one_letter_code
_entity_poly.pdbx_strand_id
1 'polypeptide(L)'
;MKKFNWDEFKNKDNKIAVNCKTEEEAKDFCKQMHEHEMKWCNGESYLKNTNYNAHHKVTCYYGSREYSSRDFAEKYNYKILEWSDYMQKEFTKKYLKSGMVVEYGDESLGRRVVIGDFLVGEDGHARLENYEHNLINRKRIDGMDIVKVYKIKQGYPFGRIMEDHNLELIWERKEPKKMTIEEMRQKLEELTGEEIEIV
;
A
#
# COMPACT_ATOMS: atom_id res chain seq x y z
N MET A 1 6.28 -9.91 -0.87
CA MET A 1 5.00 -9.49 -1.45
C MET A 1 4.94 -9.98 -2.90
N LYS A 2 3.81 -10.56 -3.34
CA LYS A 2 3.66 -10.99 -4.74
C LYS A 2 3.57 -9.75 -5.62
N LYS A 3 4.25 -9.76 -6.78
CA LYS A 3 4.12 -8.69 -7.78
C LYS A 3 2.93 -9.02 -8.66
N PHE A 4 1.98 -8.08 -8.80
CA PHE A 4 0.83 -8.24 -9.70
C PHE A 4 1.25 -8.05 -11.16
N ASN A 5 0.81 -8.93 -12.03
CA ASN A 5 1.14 -8.87 -13.46
C ASN A 5 0.01 -8.15 -14.21
N TRP A 6 0.19 -6.86 -14.44
CA TRP A 6 -0.79 -6.01 -15.11
C TRP A 6 -0.99 -6.37 -16.58
N ASP A 7 0.05 -6.81 -17.29
CA ASP A 7 -0.04 -7.18 -18.69
C ASP A 7 -0.86 -8.47 -18.84
N GLU A 8 -0.64 -9.43 -17.94
CA GLU A 8 -1.42 -10.66 -17.87
C GLU A 8 -2.90 -10.36 -17.55
N PHE A 9 -3.17 -9.45 -16.61
CA PHE A 9 -4.52 -9.07 -16.22
C PHE A 9 -5.27 -8.33 -17.33
N LYS A 10 -4.62 -7.41 -18.04
CA LYS A 10 -5.21 -6.64 -19.15
C LYS A 10 -5.56 -7.51 -20.35
N ASN A 11 -4.89 -8.64 -20.51
CA ASN A 11 -5.20 -9.59 -21.58
C ASN A 11 -6.44 -10.42 -21.22
N LYS A 12 -7.53 -10.15 -21.91
CA LYS A 12 -8.85 -10.77 -21.67
C LYS A 12 -8.85 -12.30 -21.85
N ASP A 13 -7.96 -12.82 -22.69
CA ASP A 13 -7.87 -14.25 -22.99
C ASP A 13 -7.36 -15.05 -21.79
N ASN A 14 -6.63 -14.41 -20.88
CA ASN A 14 -6.12 -15.04 -19.66
C ASN A 14 -7.20 -15.29 -18.60
N LYS A 15 -8.40 -14.73 -18.77
CA LYS A 15 -9.53 -14.92 -17.86
C LYS A 15 -9.12 -14.74 -16.39
N ILE A 16 -8.53 -13.60 -16.06
CA ILE A 16 -8.19 -13.25 -14.68
C ILE A 16 -9.28 -12.36 -14.09
N ALA A 17 -9.71 -12.71 -12.88
CA ALA A 17 -10.58 -11.91 -12.03
C ALA A 17 -9.85 -11.56 -10.74
N VAL A 18 -9.96 -10.32 -10.27
CA VAL A 18 -9.39 -9.88 -8.99
C VAL A 18 -10.50 -9.66 -8.00
N ASN A 19 -10.54 -10.46 -6.94
CA ASN A 19 -11.50 -10.32 -5.85
C ASN A 19 -10.98 -9.32 -4.81
N CYS A 20 -11.83 -8.36 -4.45
CA CYS A 20 -11.61 -7.42 -3.36
C CYS A 20 -12.63 -7.70 -2.25
N LYS A 21 -12.15 -8.16 -1.09
CA LYS A 21 -13.03 -8.53 0.05
C LYS A 21 -13.50 -7.36 0.87
N THR A 22 -12.80 -6.24 0.80
CA THR A 22 -13.12 -5.01 1.53
C THR A 22 -13.22 -3.83 0.59
N GLU A 23 -13.91 -2.79 1.02
CA GLU A 23 -13.97 -1.54 0.26
C GLU A 23 -12.60 -0.87 0.12
N GLU A 24 -11.72 -1.04 1.12
CA GLU A 24 -10.33 -0.55 1.07
C GLU A 24 -9.54 -1.26 -0.03
N GLU A 25 -9.67 -2.60 -0.12
CA GLU A 25 -9.07 -3.37 -1.21
C GLU A 25 -9.59 -2.91 -2.58
N ALA A 26 -10.90 -2.67 -2.70
CA ALA A 26 -11.51 -2.20 -3.94
C ALA A 26 -11.02 -0.80 -4.33
N LYS A 27 -10.91 0.13 -3.37
CA LYS A 27 -10.36 1.48 -3.60
C LYS A 27 -8.89 1.42 -4.03
N ASP A 28 -8.08 0.60 -3.37
CA ASP A 28 -6.67 0.45 -3.73
C ASP A 28 -6.52 -0.18 -5.12
N PHE A 29 -7.26 -1.25 -5.42
CA PHE A 29 -7.22 -1.89 -6.74
C PHE A 29 -7.68 -0.95 -7.87
N CYS A 30 -8.79 -0.24 -7.68
CA CYS A 30 -9.28 0.74 -8.63
C CYS A 30 -8.29 1.89 -8.87
N LYS A 31 -7.61 2.35 -7.80
CA LYS A 31 -6.52 3.32 -7.92
C LYS A 31 -5.37 2.78 -8.76
N GLN A 32 -4.93 1.54 -8.51
CA GLN A 32 -3.89 0.90 -9.31
C GLN A 32 -4.32 0.73 -10.77
N MET A 33 -5.56 0.31 -11.05
CA MET A 33 -6.08 0.25 -12.41
C MET A 33 -6.02 1.62 -13.12
N HIS A 34 -6.38 2.70 -12.41
CA HIS A 34 -6.27 4.06 -12.94
C HIS A 34 -4.81 4.45 -13.23
N GLU A 35 -3.88 4.16 -12.31
CA GLU A 35 -2.44 4.41 -12.51
C GLU A 35 -1.86 3.63 -13.70
N HIS A 36 -2.47 2.51 -14.06
CA HIS A 36 -2.18 1.72 -15.26
C HIS A 36 -3.01 2.12 -16.49
N GLU A 37 -3.55 3.36 -16.50
CA GLU A 37 -4.28 3.96 -17.62
C GLU A 37 -5.55 3.20 -18.04
N MET A 38 -6.12 2.40 -17.14
CA MET A 38 -7.39 1.72 -17.37
C MET A 38 -8.58 2.63 -17.03
N LYS A 39 -9.67 2.42 -17.73
CA LYS A 39 -10.97 3.09 -17.47
C LYS A 39 -12.08 2.05 -17.51
N TRP A 40 -13.21 2.32 -16.86
CA TRP A 40 -14.41 1.50 -17.02
C TRP A 40 -14.79 1.34 -18.51
N CYS A 41 -15.57 0.32 -18.83
CA CYS A 41 -16.04 0.09 -20.21
C CYS A 41 -16.84 1.28 -20.78
N ASN A 42 -17.49 2.09 -19.94
CA ASN A 42 -18.19 3.32 -20.29
C ASN A 42 -17.27 4.56 -20.40
N GLY A 43 -15.95 4.39 -20.21
CA GLY A 43 -14.94 5.45 -20.28
C GLY A 43 -14.73 6.24 -19.01
N GLU A 44 -15.48 5.98 -17.93
CA GLU A 44 -15.30 6.66 -16.66
C GLU A 44 -14.02 6.21 -15.91
N SER A 45 -13.51 7.12 -15.10
CA SER A 45 -12.36 6.83 -14.23
C SER A 45 -12.74 5.87 -13.09
N TYR A 46 -11.87 4.93 -12.79
CA TYR A 46 -11.98 4.05 -11.62
C TYR A 46 -11.96 4.81 -10.28
N LEU A 47 -11.44 6.05 -10.26
CA LEU A 47 -11.43 6.88 -9.06
C LEU A 47 -12.79 7.46 -8.68
N LYS A 48 -13.73 7.54 -9.65
CA LYS A 48 -15.09 8.05 -9.38
C LYS A 48 -15.95 7.04 -8.64
N ASN A 49 -15.85 5.78 -9.02
CA ASN A 49 -16.67 4.72 -8.43
C ASN A 49 -15.94 3.39 -8.51
N THR A 50 -15.88 2.68 -7.38
CA THR A 50 -15.31 1.34 -7.32
C THR A 50 -16.31 0.24 -7.67
N ASN A 51 -17.62 0.54 -7.70
CA ASN A 51 -18.70 -0.44 -7.85
C ASN A 51 -18.70 -1.57 -6.79
N TYR A 52 -17.91 -1.42 -5.71
CA TYR A 52 -17.83 -2.42 -4.65
C TYR A 52 -19.20 -2.72 -4.01
N ASN A 53 -20.05 -1.70 -3.85
CA ASN A 53 -21.36 -1.84 -3.22
C ASN A 53 -22.34 -2.74 -3.99
N ALA A 54 -22.06 -3.07 -5.26
CA ALA A 54 -22.92 -3.97 -6.04
C ALA A 54 -22.84 -5.42 -5.55
N HIS A 55 -21.66 -5.88 -5.13
CA HIS A 55 -21.45 -7.28 -4.71
C HIS A 55 -20.66 -7.41 -3.39
N HIS A 56 -20.25 -6.31 -2.77
CA HIS A 56 -19.50 -6.29 -1.50
C HIS A 56 -18.26 -7.24 -1.54
N LYS A 57 -18.06 -8.05 -0.51
CA LYS A 57 -16.90 -8.94 -0.34
C LYS A 57 -16.68 -9.97 -1.46
N VAL A 58 -17.64 -10.14 -2.34
CA VAL A 58 -17.54 -11.03 -3.50
C VAL A 58 -17.37 -10.29 -4.82
N THR A 59 -17.09 -8.97 -4.78
CA THR A 59 -16.83 -8.18 -5.98
C THR A 59 -15.54 -8.64 -6.63
N CYS A 60 -15.63 -8.95 -7.93
CA CYS A 60 -14.50 -9.29 -8.79
C CYS A 60 -14.39 -8.27 -9.94
N TYR A 61 -13.17 -7.86 -10.23
CA TYR A 61 -12.83 -6.97 -11.34
C TYR A 61 -12.09 -7.74 -12.44
N TYR A 62 -12.34 -7.36 -13.70
CA TYR A 62 -11.83 -8.07 -14.86
C TYR A 62 -10.97 -7.17 -15.74
N GLY A 63 -10.02 -7.75 -16.45
CA GLY A 63 -9.23 -7.05 -17.46
C GLY A 63 -10.06 -6.48 -18.63
N SER A 64 -11.31 -6.96 -18.81
CA SER A 64 -12.31 -6.38 -19.73
C SER A 64 -12.85 -5.02 -19.30
N ARG A 65 -12.39 -4.50 -18.14
CA ARG A 65 -12.83 -3.21 -17.56
C ARG A 65 -14.28 -3.23 -17.05
N GLU A 66 -14.68 -4.38 -16.54
CA GLU A 66 -16.00 -4.67 -15.96
C GLU A 66 -15.81 -5.21 -14.54
N TYR A 67 -16.92 -5.41 -13.86
CA TYR A 67 -16.98 -6.06 -12.55
C TYR A 67 -18.19 -6.98 -12.46
N SER A 68 -18.13 -7.97 -11.58
CA SER A 68 -19.25 -8.85 -11.26
C SER A 68 -19.01 -9.56 -9.92
N SER A 69 -19.86 -10.53 -9.58
CA SER A 69 -19.68 -11.36 -8.40
C SER A 69 -18.63 -12.46 -8.61
N ARG A 70 -18.13 -12.99 -7.50
CA ARG A 70 -17.24 -14.17 -7.50
C ARG A 70 -17.88 -15.38 -8.16
N ASP A 71 -19.18 -15.62 -7.91
CA ASP A 71 -19.91 -16.74 -8.52
C ASP A 71 -19.92 -16.67 -10.04
N PHE A 72 -19.99 -15.45 -10.60
CA PHE A 72 -19.83 -15.25 -12.04
C PHE A 72 -18.44 -15.64 -12.50
N ALA A 73 -17.38 -15.20 -11.81
CA ALA A 73 -16.01 -15.56 -12.13
C ALA A 73 -15.80 -17.09 -12.13
N GLU A 74 -16.30 -17.77 -11.12
CA GLU A 74 -16.22 -19.22 -10.98
C GLU A 74 -16.99 -19.94 -12.10
N LYS A 75 -18.21 -19.50 -12.39
CA LYS A 75 -19.07 -20.08 -13.45
C LYS A 75 -18.41 -20.03 -14.83
N TYR A 76 -17.65 -18.96 -15.12
CA TYR A 76 -16.99 -18.78 -16.42
C TYR A 76 -15.50 -19.15 -16.42
N ASN A 77 -15.05 -19.89 -15.38
CA ASN A 77 -13.69 -20.39 -15.24
C ASN A 77 -12.60 -19.31 -15.28
N TYR A 78 -12.84 -18.19 -14.58
CA TYR A 78 -11.80 -17.19 -14.35
C TYR A 78 -10.83 -17.65 -13.26
N LYS A 79 -9.55 -17.39 -13.45
CA LYS A 79 -8.54 -17.50 -12.39
C LYS A 79 -8.73 -16.34 -11.40
N ILE A 80 -9.21 -16.64 -10.20
CA ILE A 80 -9.48 -15.63 -9.20
C ILE A 80 -8.20 -15.37 -8.39
N LEU A 81 -7.78 -14.10 -8.34
CA LEU A 81 -6.69 -13.61 -7.52
C LEU A 81 -7.28 -12.76 -6.39
N GLU A 82 -6.78 -12.94 -5.17
CA GLU A 82 -7.18 -12.13 -4.02
C GLU A 82 -6.31 -10.87 -3.98
N TRP A 83 -6.93 -9.68 -4.03
CA TRP A 83 -6.15 -8.44 -4.03
C TRP A 83 -5.32 -8.26 -2.76
N SER A 84 -5.79 -8.76 -1.63
CA SER A 84 -5.04 -8.77 -0.37
C SER A 84 -3.65 -9.39 -0.44
N ASP A 85 -3.38 -10.26 -1.42
CA ASP A 85 -2.06 -10.87 -1.65
C ASP A 85 -1.06 -9.90 -2.31
N TYR A 86 -1.57 -8.87 -2.99
CA TYR A 86 -0.83 -7.90 -3.80
C TYR A 86 -0.87 -6.49 -3.22
N MET A 87 -1.97 -6.16 -2.52
CA MET A 87 -2.15 -4.86 -1.89
C MET A 87 -1.04 -4.61 -0.87
N GLN A 88 -0.41 -3.46 -1.00
CA GLN A 88 0.48 -2.99 0.04
C GLN A 88 -0.39 -2.59 1.23
N LYS A 89 -0.52 -3.47 2.22
CA LYS A 89 -1.22 -3.10 3.45
C LYS A 89 -0.54 -1.88 4.03
N GLU A 90 -1.31 -0.82 4.26
CA GLU A 90 -0.81 0.31 5.02
C GLU A 90 -0.31 -0.23 6.37
N PHE A 91 1.00 -0.18 6.56
CA PHE A 91 1.60 -0.66 7.79
C PHE A 91 1.32 0.37 8.87
N THR A 92 0.60 -0.03 9.89
CA THR A 92 0.22 0.86 10.97
C THR A 92 0.88 0.43 12.28
N LYS A 93 0.90 1.33 13.25
CA LYS A 93 1.47 1.09 14.58
C LYS A 93 1.00 -0.22 15.22
N LYS A 94 -0.26 -0.64 14.99
CA LYS A 94 -0.82 -1.90 15.52
C LYS A 94 -0.11 -3.17 15.02
N TYR A 95 0.61 -3.07 13.91
CA TYR A 95 1.35 -4.21 13.35
C TYR A 95 2.79 -4.29 13.87
N LEU A 96 3.27 -3.26 14.56
CA LEU A 96 4.56 -3.31 15.23
C LEU A 96 4.50 -4.33 16.38
N LYS A 97 5.48 -5.22 16.42
CA LYS A 97 5.61 -6.27 17.45
C LYS A 97 7.01 -6.25 18.00
N SER A 98 7.15 -6.63 19.28
CA SER A 98 8.47 -6.82 19.89
C SER A 98 9.34 -7.73 19.03
N GLY A 99 10.59 -7.32 18.86
CA GLY A 99 11.55 -7.98 17.97
C GLY A 99 11.53 -7.48 16.52
N MET A 100 10.64 -6.55 16.14
CA MET A 100 10.79 -5.83 14.89
C MET A 100 11.79 -4.70 15.03
N VAL A 101 12.41 -4.30 13.92
CA VAL A 101 13.34 -3.17 13.86
C VAL A 101 12.70 -2.08 13.00
N VAL A 102 12.82 -0.84 13.44
CA VAL A 102 12.35 0.34 12.71
C VAL A 102 13.53 1.23 12.32
N GLU A 103 13.37 1.95 11.20
CA GLU A 103 14.33 2.93 10.71
C GLU A 103 13.60 4.26 10.50
N TYR A 104 14.27 5.34 10.85
CA TYR A 104 13.75 6.71 10.75
C TYR A 104 14.06 7.33 9.40
N GLY A 105 13.36 8.42 9.05
CA GLY A 105 13.64 9.21 7.87
C GLY A 105 15.02 9.88 7.89
N ASP A 106 15.49 10.24 9.08
CA ASP A 106 16.87 10.66 9.31
C ASP A 106 17.72 9.44 9.67
N GLU A 107 18.56 9.00 8.74
CA GLU A 107 19.46 7.85 8.91
C GLU A 107 20.45 8.02 10.07
N SER A 108 20.78 9.26 10.48
CA SER A 108 21.68 9.53 11.60
C SER A 108 21.10 9.10 12.95
N LEU A 109 19.78 8.93 13.05
CA LEU A 109 19.09 8.45 14.26
C LEU A 109 19.24 6.94 14.47
N GLY A 110 19.81 6.23 13.51
CA GLY A 110 20.01 4.80 13.55
C GLY A 110 18.71 4.00 13.59
N ARG A 111 18.85 2.71 13.81
CA ARG A 111 17.74 1.76 13.93
C ARG A 111 17.35 1.52 15.37
N ARG A 112 16.08 1.17 15.59
CA ARG A 112 15.59 0.82 16.92
C ARG A 112 14.80 -0.48 16.91
N VAL A 113 14.98 -1.27 17.96
CA VAL A 113 14.18 -2.49 18.19
C VAL A 113 12.90 -2.12 18.92
N VAL A 114 11.79 -2.69 18.48
CA VAL A 114 10.51 -2.63 19.20
C VAL A 114 10.56 -3.59 20.39
N ILE A 115 10.34 -3.07 21.59
CA ILE A 115 10.25 -3.87 22.83
C ILE A 115 9.01 -3.40 23.59
N GLY A 116 7.92 -4.16 23.52
CA GLY A 116 6.64 -3.72 24.06
C GLY A 116 6.22 -2.39 23.39
N ASP A 117 5.99 -1.38 24.21
CA ASP A 117 5.61 -0.03 23.79
C ASP A 117 6.80 0.92 23.56
N PHE A 118 8.01 0.39 23.49
CA PHE A 118 9.23 1.18 23.34
C PHE A 118 9.97 0.86 22.04
N LEU A 119 10.62 1.88 21.51
CA LEU A 119 11.62 1.81 20.44
C LEU A 119 12.99 2.02 21.10
N VAL A 120 13.80 0.99 21.16
CA VAL A 120 15.08 0.99 21.89
C VAL A 120 16.24 0.96 20.91
N GLY A 121 17.17 1.88 21.02
CA GLY A 121 18.41 1.99 20.25
C GLY A 121 19.62 2.23 21.14
N GLU A 122 20.79 2.43 20.55
CA GLU A 122 22.05 2.65 21.26
C GLU A 122 22.06 3.94 22.09
N ASP A 123 21.41 4.98 21.56
CA ASP A 123 21.33 6.33 22.15
C ASP A 123 20.16 6.52 23.12
N GLY A 124 19.37 5.48 23.39
CA GLY A 124 18.23 5.54 24.30
C GLY A 124 16.96 4.90 23.77
N HIS A 125 15.82 5.42 24.22
CA HIS A 125 14.53 4.87 23.87
C HIS A 125 13.50 5.96 23.59
N ALA A 126 12.52 5.63 22.75
CA ALA A 126 11.31 6.41 22.49
C ALA A 126 10.08 5.55 22.77
N ARG A 127 8.93 6.17 23.10
CA ARG A 127 7.67 5.46 23.29
C ARG A 127 6.87 5.42 21.98
N LEU A 128 6.22 4.30 21.70
CA LEU A 128 5.31 4.16 20.56
C LEU A 128 4.11 5.12 20.61
N GLU A 129 3.72 5.59 21.80
CA GLU A 129 2.69 6.62 21.96
C GLU A 129 3.03 7.96 21.27
N ASN A 130 4.34 8.22 21.07
CA ASN A 130 4.82 9.41 20.35
C ASN A 130 4.51 9.38 18.83
N TYR A 131 3.99 8.28 18.34
CA TYR A 131 3.67 8.08 16.93
C TYR A 131 2.16 7.93 16.72
N GLU A 132 1.68 8.50 15.62
CA GLU A 132 0.32 8.29 15.12
C GLU A 132 0.15 6.84 14.62
N HIS A 133 -1.08 6.48 14.24
CA HIS A 133 -1.35 5.13 13.73
C HIS A 133 -0.55 4.80 12.47
N ASN A 134 -0.27 5.80 11.62
CA ASN A 134 0.50 5.70 10.36
C ASN A 134 2.01 5.87 10.55
N LEU A 135 2.52 5.77 11.78
CA LEU A 135 3.94 5.84 12.13
C LEU A 135 4.61 7.23 11.93
N ILE A 136 3.82 8.27 11.83
CA ILE A 136 4.29 9.66 11.82
C ILE A 136 4.51 10.12 13.26
N ASN A 137 5.62 10.82 13.51
CA ASN A 137 5.90 11.41 14.81
C ASN A 137 4.88 12.50 15.15
N ARG A 138 4.21 12.39 16.30
CA ARG A 138 3.14 13.33 16.74
C ARG A 138 3.63 14.76 16.89
N LYS A 139 4.90 14.95 17.25
CA LYS A 139 5.51 16.29 17.39
C LYS A 139 6.00 16.85 16.06
N ARG A 140 5.82 16.11 14.95
CA ARG A 140 6.28 16.50 13.62
C ARG A 140 7.74 16.95 13.56
N ILE A 141 8.58 16.28 14.35
CA ILE A 141 10.03 16.51 14.32
C ILE A 141 10.55 15.91 13.01
N ASP A 142 11.25 16.74 12.25
CA ASP A 142 11.80 16.34 10.96
C ASP A 142 12.73 15.12 11.10
N GLY A 143 12.62 14.21 10.16
CA GLY A 143 13.39 12.97 10.15
C GLY A 143 12.98 11.90 11.18
N MET A 144 12.10 12.20 12.15
CA MET A 144 11.70 11.24 13.20
C MET A 144 10.50 10.35 12.82
N ASP A 145 9.97 10.47 11.63
CA ASP A 145 8.95 9.52 11.14
C ASP A 145 9.58 8.15 10.91
N ILE A 146 8.86 7.09 11.28
CA ILE A 146 9.28 5.74 10.93
C ILE A 146 9.02 5.53 9.44
N VAL A 147 10.07 5.22 8.69
CA VAL A 147 10.01 5.05 7.23
C VAL A 147 10.21 3.62 6.78
N LYS A 148 10.88 2.77 7.58
CA LYS A 148 11.03 1.34 7.28
C LYS A 148 10.80 0.48 8.52
N VAL A 149 10.31 -0.71 8.28
CA VAL A 149 10.12 -1.74 9.32
C VAL A 149 10.68 -3.06 8.80
N TYR A 150 11.42 -3.73 9.66
CA TYR A 150 12.07 -4.99 9.37
C TYR A 150 11.67 -6.08 10.35
N LYS A 151 11.73 -7.32 9.91
CA LYS A 151 11.84 -8.50 10.76
C LYS A 151 13.29 -8.89 10.91
N ILE A 152 13.64 -9.38 12.11
CA ILE A 152 14.93 -10.00 12.36
C ILE A 152 14.88 -11.44 11.83
N LYS A 153 15.82 -11.82 11.00
CA LYS A 153 16.00 -13.21 10.58
C LYS A 153 16.42 -14.06 11.76
N GLN A 154 15.96 -15.29 11.82
CA GLN A 154 16.25 -16.19 12.92
C GLN A 154 17.74 -16.60 12.96
N GLY A 155 18.25 -16.85 14.16
CA GLY A 155 19.57 -17.47 14.37
C GLY A 155 20.72 -16.50 14.62
N TYR A 156 20.47 -15.19 14.78
CA TYR A 156 21.54 -14.20 15.01
C TYR A 156 21.63 -13.75 16.47
N PRO A 157 22.86 -13.51 16.97
CA PRO A 157 23.06 -12.94 18.30
C PRO A 157 22.44 -11.54 18.41
N PHE A 158 21.93 -11.20 19.59
CA PHE A 158 21.30 -9.90 19.85
C PHE A 158 22.17 -8.71 19.43
N GLY A 159 23.49 -8.77 19.64
CA GLY A 159 24.42 -7.69 19.27
C GLY A 159 24.57 -7.45 17.76
N ARG A 160 24.01 -8.32 16.91
CA ARG A 160 24.09 -8.21 15.44
C ARG A 160 22.73 -8.08 14.76
N ILE A 161 21.67 -7.93 15.53
CA ILE A 161 20.30 -7.89 14.96
C ILE A 161 20.01 -6.65 14.11
N MET A 162 20.83 -5.60 14.25
CA MET A 162 20.68 -4.35 13.49
C MET A 162 21.46 -4.34 12.16
N GLU A 163 22.29 -5.35 11.90
CA GLU A 163 23.05 -5.43 10.65
C GLU A 163 22.13 -5.79 9.48
N ASP A 164 22.33 -5.15 8.31
CA ASP A 164 21.44 -5.27 7.13
C ASP A 164 21.17 -6.70 6.70
N HIS A 165 22.21 -7.54 6.68
CA HIS A 165 22.09 -8.93 6.25
C HIS A 165 21.22 -9.80 7.20
N ASN A 166 20.98 -9.33 8.43
CA ASN A 166 20.14 -9.99 9.44
C ASN A 166 18.70 -9.48 9.45
N LEU A 167 18.41 -8.49 8.64
CA LEU A 167 17.10 -7.85 8.55
C LEU A 167 16.39 -8.24 7.25
N GLU A 168 15.08 -8.40 7.34
CA GLU A 168 14.16 -8.57 6.22
C GLU A 168 13.21 -7.37 6.21
N LEU A 169 13.30 -6.56 5.17
CA LEU A 169 12.39 -5.42 4.99
C LEU A 169 10.96 -5.94 4.80
N ILE A 170 10.04 -5.52 5.66
CA ILE A 170 8.62 -5.90 5.58
C ILE A 170 7.72 -4.75 5.20
N TRP A 171 8.17 -3.52 5.42
CA TRP A 171 7.45 -2.32 5.03
C TRP A 171 8.40 -1.13 4.85
N GLU A 172 8.09 -0.32 3.85
CA GLU A 172 8.75 0.96 3.57
C GLU A 172 7.70 2.00 3.24
N ARG A 173 7.83 3.20 3.81
CA ARG A 173 6.98 4.35 3.50
C ARG A 173 7.25 4.78 2.07
N LYS A 174 6.20 4.81 1.26
CA LYS A 174 6.29 5.47 -0.05
C LYS A 174 6.32 6.98 0.19
N GLU A 175 7.37 7.62 -0.24
CA GLU A 175 7.36 9.08 -0.30
C GLU A 175 6.23 9.54 -1.23
N PRO A 176 5.49 10.59 -0.83
CA PRO A 176 4.56 11.21 -1.75
C PRO A 176 5.33 11.64 -3.01
N LYS A 177 4.80 11.27 -4.17
CA LYS A 177 5.39 11.66 -5.44
C LYS A 177 5.44 13.19 -5.48
N LYS A 178 6.64 13.75 -5.46
CA LYS A 178 6.81 15.20 -5.66
C LYS A 178 6.35 15.50 -7.07
N MET A 179 5.36 16.35 -7.20
CA MET A 179 4.83 16.81 -8.49
C MET A 179 5.02 18.31 -8.58
N THR A 180 5.32 18.79 -9.77
CA THR A 180 5.28 20.22 -10.05
C THR A 180 3.83 20.71 -10.01
N ILE A 181 3.67 22.03 -9.90
CA ILE A 181 2.34 22.67 -9.93
C ILE A 181 1.62 22.30 -11.24
N GLU A 182 2.34 22.26 -12.34
CA GLU A 182 1.81 21.91 -13.66
C GLU A 182 1.34 20.45 -13.73
N GLU A 183 2.14 19.51 -13.19
CA GLU A 183 1.71 18.10 -13.09
C GLU A 183 0.49 17.92 -12.17
N MET A 184 0.37 18.73 -11.10
CA MET A 184 -0.81 18.72 -10.25
C MET A 184 -2.04 19.26 -10.97
N ARG A 185 -1.90 20.36 -11.74
CA ARG A 185 -2.95 20.92 -12.57
C ARG A 185 -3.49 19.89 -13.56
N GLN A 186 -2.60 19.30 -14.36
CA GLN A 186 -2.97 18.27 -15.33
C GLN A 186 -3.70 17.10 -14.70
N LYS A 187 -3.24 16.63 -13.53
CA LYS A 187 -3.93 15.54 -12.80
C LYS A 187 -5.30 15.94 -12.27
N LEU A 188 -5.46 17.18 -11.83
CA LEU A 188 -6.75 17.69 -11.39
C LEU A 188 -7.73 17.83 -12.56
N GLU A 189 -7.27 18.34 -13.71
CA GLU A 189 -8.05 18.41 -14.95
C GLU A 189 -8.47 17.01 -15.42
N GLU A 190 -7.57 16.02 -15.38
CA GLU A 190 -7.92 14.63 -15.67
C GLU A 190 -8.97 14.03 -14.74
N LEU A 191 -8.92 14.40 -13.45
CA LEU A 191 -9.83 13.87 -12.43
C LEU A 191 -11.21 14.54 -12.47
N THR A 192 -11.26 15.84 -12.72
CA THR A 192 -12.49 16.64 -12.70
C THR A 192 -13.15 16.70 -14.07
N GLY A 193 -12.35 16.61 -15.14
CA GLY A 193 -12.80 16.87 -16.51
C GLY A 193 -13.02 18.36 -16.79
N GLU A 194 -12.54 19.23 -15.91
CA GLU A 194 -12.66 20.68 -16.00
C GLU A 194 -11.28 21.30 -16.15
N GLU A 195 -11.16 22.39 -16.92
CA GLU A 195 -9.94 23.19 -17.02
C GLU A 195 -9.70 23.92 -15.69
N ILE A 196 -8.48 23.81 -15.13
CA ILE A 196 -8.16 24.37 -13.81
C ILE A 196 -7.12 25.47 -13.97
N GLU A 197 -7.47 26.68 -13.57
CA GLU A 197 -6.55 27.80 -13.48
C GLU A 197 -5.99 27.88 -12.06
N ILE A 198 -4.66 27.88 -11.95
CA ILE A 198 -3.96 28.07 -10.67
C ILE A 198 -3.68 29.53 -10.51
N VAL A 199 -4.30 30.16 -9.54
CA VAL A 199 -4.20 31.60 -9.22
C VAL A 199 -3.22 31.80 -8.08
#